data_5ab770ba344206fc5a66ec3df4d59abb
#
_entry.id   5ab770ba344206fc5a66ec3df4d59abb
#
_cell.length_a   1.000
_cell.length_b   1.000
_cell.length_c   1.000
_cell.angle_alpha   90.00
_cell.angle_beta   90.00
_cell.angle_gamma   90.00
#
_symmetry.space_group_name_H-M   'P 1'
#
loop_
_entity.id
_entity.type
_entity.pdbx_description
1 polymer ?
#
loop_
_entity_poly.entity_id
_entity_poly.type
_entity_poly.pdbx_seq_one_letter_code
_entity_poly.pdbx_strand_id
1 'polypeptide(L)'
;MATATDTSGPSLSEQLAGATLPRWAPWAAAVAAVGLALLISTFTGLAGTAGIAVVSVLLFVLLQTWASFAIEGRRHAKDRLATTLIYSSFLLAATPLVLILGTVVVKGLKVLDVGFLSHSMRNINTNKPGGGIYHAMIGTIQQVGIAAVIGIPIGILVAIYLVEYGARGRVARSISFFIDVMTGVPSIVAGLFVYTAFVLTLGFERSGFAASLALTILMIPIMVRSTEEMLRLVPNELRESALDRKSVV
;
A
#
# COMPACT_ATOMS: atom_id res chain seq x y z
N MET A 1 -67.82 -2.27 16.18
CA MET A 1 -66.58 -2.21 15.40
C MET A 1 -65.52 -1.59 16.32
N ALA A 2 -64.77 -2.46 17.05
CA ALA A 2 -63.86 -2.04 18.10
C ALA A 2 -62.43 -1.91 17.44
N THR A 3 -61.91 -0.72 17.46
CA THR A 3 -60.51 -0.42 17.05
C THR A 3 -59.57 -1.01 18.10
N ALA A 4 -58.86 -2.08 17.72
CA ALA A 4 -57.78 -2.62 18.51
C ALA A 4 -56.64 -1.59 18.52
N THR A 5 -56.42 -0.93 19.66
CA THR A 5 -55.22 -0.13 19.93
C THR A 5 -54.04 -1.09 20.03
N ASP A 6 -53.14 -1.02 19.07
CA ASP A 6 -51.87 -1.72 19.05
C ASP A 6 -50.97 -1.19 20.19
N THR A 7 -50.97 -1.93 21.31
CA THR A 7 -50.11 -1.69 22.48
C THR A 7 -48.86 -2.55 22.42
N SER A 8 -48.21 -2.61 21.25
CA SER A 8 -46.87 -3.20 21.18
C SER A 8 -45.87 -2.23 21.82
N GLY A 9 -45.60 -2.43 23.11
CA GLY A 9 -44.51 -1.77 23.80
C GLY A 9 -43.18 -2.02 23.05
N PRO A 10 -42.17 -1.18 23.30
CA PRO A 10 -40.87 -1.30 22.59
C PRO A 10 -40.33 -2.72 22.76
N SER A 11 -39.86 -3.30 21.65
CA SER A 11 -39.33 -4.65 21.62
C SER A 11 -38.15 -4.78 22.60
N LEU A 12 -37.94 -5.98 23.16
CA LEU A 12 -36.80 -6.24 24.06
C LEU A 12 -35.46 -5.84 23.46
N SER A 13 -35.33 -5.91 22.14
CA SER A 13 -34.15 -5.43 21.39
C SER A 13 -34.01 -3.91 21.44
N GLU A 14 -35.10 -3.14 21.43
CA GLU A 14 -35.07 -1.68 21.58
C GLU A 14 -34.82 -1.24 23.03
N GLN A 15 -35.27 -2.02 24.00
CA GLN A 15 -35.00 -1.76 25.43
C GLN A 15 -33.54 -2.08 25.81
N LEU A 16 -32.90 -3.01 25.10
CA LEU A 16 -31.50 -3.37 25.29
C LEU A 16 -30.52 -2.51 24.44
N ALA A 17 -31.01 -1.81 23.43
CA ALA A 17 -30.23 -0.86 22.66
C ALA A 17 -30.04 0.41 23.51
N GLY A 18 -28.88 0.50 24.20
CA GLY A 18 -28.49 1.71 24.93
C GLY A 18 -28.45 2.95 24.00
N ALA A 19 -28.45 4.13 24.62
CA ALA A 19 -28.36 5.38 23.85
C ALA A 19 -27.19 5.36 22.89
N THR A 20 -27.44 5.54 21.60
CA THR A 20 -26.43 5.60 20.55
C THR A 20 -26.29 7.02 20.03
N LEU A 21 -25.07 7.43 19.69
CA LEU A 21 -24.81 8.73 19.06
C LEU A 21 -25.51 8.80 17.69
N PRO A 22 -26.19 9.92 17.39
CA PRO A 22 -26.83 10.11 16.09
C PRO A 22 -25.79 10.10 14.96
N ARG A 23 -26.21 9.71 13.77
CA ARG A 23 -25.33 9.58 12.58
C ARG A 23 -24.61 10.87 12.19
N TRP A 24 -25.13 12.02 12.56
CA TRP A 24 -24.49 13.32 12.30
C TRP A 24 -23.43 13.71 13.34
N ALA A 25 -23.36 13.05 14.49
CA ALA A 25 -22.44 13.39 15.58
C ALA A 25 -20.95 13.42 15.15
N PRO A 26 -20.43 12.49 14.33
CA PRO A 26 -19.06 12.57 13.85
C PRO A 26 -18.78 13.84 13.01
N TRP A 27 -19.75 14.26 12.20
CA TRP A 27 -19.61 15.49 11.40
C TRP A 27 -19.61 16.73 12.27
N ALA A 28 -20.48 16.80 13.29
CA ALA A 28 -20.47 17.90 14.26
C ALA A 28 -19.15 17.96 15.04
N ALA A 29 -18.63 16.81 15.47
CA ALA A 29 -17.33 16.74 16.13
C ALA A 29 -16.19 17.19 15.21
N ALA A 30 -16.23 16.84 13.91
CA ALA A 30 -15.25 17.29 12.93
C ALA A 30 -15.27 18.81 12.73
N VAL A 31 -16.46 19.40 12.53
CA VAL A 31 -16.62 20.85 12.40
C VAL A 31 -16.14 21.58 13.66
N ALA A 32 -16.52 21.10 14.83
CA ALA A 32 -16.07 21.67 16.11
C ALA A 32 -14.54 21.55 16.27
N ALA A 33 -13.96 20.41 15.92
CA ALA A 33 -12.50 20.22 15.97
C ALA A 33 -11.74 21.19 15.08
N VAL A 34 -12.19 21.38 13.83
CA VAL A 34 -11.59 22.34 12.90
C VAL A 34 -11.75 23.77 13.41
N GLY A 35 -12.95 24.13 13.89
CA GLY A 35 -13.21 25.47 14.46
C GLY A 35 -12.29 25.76 15.66
N LEU A 36 -12.16 24.82 16.59
CA LEU A 36 -11.27 24.93 17.73
C LEU A 36 -9.79 24.99 17.33
N ALA A 37 -9.37 24.18 16.34
CA ALA A 37 -8.01 24.22 15.84
C ALA A 37 -7.67 25.57 15.19
N LEU A 38 -8.58 26.16 14.46
CA LEU A 38 -8.41 27.51 13.90
C LEU A 38 -8.33 28.56 15.01
N LEU A 39 -9.16 28.49 16.03
CA LEU A 39 -9.08 29.37 17.20
C LEU A 39 -7.73 29.23 17.93
N ILE A 40 -7.28 27.99 18.19
CA ILE A 40 -5.99 27.73 18.81
C ILE A 40 -4.84 28.29 17.97
N SER A 41 -4.92 28.16 16.65
CA SER A 41 -3.87 28.64 15.74
C SER A 41 -3.70 30.16 15.79
N THR A 42 -4.77 30.92 16.03
CA THR A 42 -4.69 32.39 16.19
C THR A 42 -3.95 32.82 17.45
N PHE A 43 -3.99 32.01 18.52
CA PHE A 43 -3.35 32.33 19.80
C PHE A 43 -1.93 31.75 19.96
N THR A 44 -1.64 30.62 19.28
CA THR A 44 -0.38 29.88 19.50
C THR A 44 0.67 30.10 18.42
N GLY A 45 0.35 30.85 17.38
CA GLY A 45 1.29 31.06 16.26
C GLY A 45 1.62 29.80 15.45
N LEU A 46 0.89 28.70 15.64
CA LEU A 46 0.97 27.47 14.83
C LEU A 46 0.37 27.74 13.42
N ALA A 47 0.99 28.67 12.68
CA ALA A 47 0.47 29.28 11.48
C ALA A 47 0.62 28.42 10.20
N GLY A 48 0.95 27.14 10.31
CA GLY A 48 1.07 26.24 9.15
C GLY A 48 -0.18 25.41 8.91
N THR A 49 -0.59 25.23 7.64
CA THR A 49 -1.71 24.36 7.26
C THR A 49 -1.56 22.94 7.84
N ALA A 50 -0.32 22.43 7.90
CA ALA A 50 -0.01 21.13 8.49
C ALA A 50 -0.27 21.10 10.00
N GLY A 51 0.10 22.15 10.72
CA GLY A 51 -0.14 22.27 12.17
C GLY A 51 -1.64 22.30 12.51
N ILE A 52 -2.42 23.10 11.77
CA ILE A 52 -3.88 23.16 11.92
C ILE A 52 -4.50 21.78 11.63
N ALA A 53 -4.05 21.08 10.59
CA ALA A 53 -4.57 19.76 10.25
C ALA A 53 -4.31 18.74 11.38
N VAL A 54 -3.10 18.70 11.93
CA VAL A 54 -2.75 17.78 13.03
C VAL A 54 -3.56 18.09 14.29
N VAL A 55 -3.66 19.36 14.67
CA VAL A 55 -4.45 19.78 15.84
C VAL A 55 -5.93 19.45 15.63
N SER A 56 -6.48 19.67 14.43
CA SER A 56 -7.87 19.30 14.09
C SER A 56 -8.12 17.81 14.27
N VAL A 57 -7.22 16.96 13.79
CA VAL A 57 -7.34 15.49 13.93
C VAL A 57 -7.30 15.08 15.40
N LEU A 58 -6.37 15.62 16.19
CA LEU A 58 -6.27 15.32 17.62
C LEU A 58 -7.54 15.75 18.37
N LEU A 59 -8.03 16.95 18.12
CA LEU A 59 -9.27 17.45 18.71
C LEU A 59 -10.48 16.61 18.29
N PHE A 60 -10.55 16.20 17.02
CA PHE A 60 -11.60 15.32 16.54
C PHE A 60 -11.62 13.98 17.27
N VAL A 61 -10.46 13.33 17.42
CA VAL A 61 -10.34 12.08 18.17
C VAL A 61 -10.79 12.25 19.62
N LEU A 62 -10.37 13.32 20.27
CA LEU A 62 -10.74 13.63 21.67
C LEU A 62 -12.25 13.89 21.82
N LEU A 63 -12.81 14.78 20.99
CA LEU A 63 -14.23 15.14 21.06
C LEU A 63 -15.13 13.95 20.75
N GLN A 64 -14.81 13.18 19.72
CA GLN A 64 -15.58 12.00 19.34
C GLN A 64 -15.56 10.92 20.43
N THR A 65 -14.38 10.67 21.01
CA THR A 65 -14.22 9.68 22.07
C THR A 65 -14.95 10.12 23.35
N TRP A 66 -14.82 11.41 23.70
CA TRP A 66 -15.51 11.97 24.87
C TRP A 66 -17.03 11.93 24.73
N ALA A 67 -17.56 12.31 23.57
CA ALA A 67 -18.99 12.26 23.28
C ALA A 67 -19.53 10.81 23.35
N SER A 68 -18.79 9.87 22.79
CA SER A 68 -19.16 8.45 22.88
C SER A 68 -19.11 7.91 24.32
N PHE A 69 -18.09 8.33 25.07
CA PHE A 69 -17.98 7.93 26.49
C PHE A 69 -19.14 8.44 27.33
N ALA A 70 -19.59 9.69 27.10
CA ALA A 70 -20.67 10.32 27.83
C ALA A 70 -22.05 9.73 27.52
N ILE A 71 -22.30 9.31 26.28
CA ILE A 71 -23.63 8.87 25.81
C ILE A 71 -23.73 7.35 25.68
N GLU A 72 -22.72 6.68 25.11
CA GLU A 72 -22.77 5.26 24.77
C GLU A 72 -22.04 4.36 25.79
N GLY A 73 -21.25 4.97 26.69
CA GLY A 73 -20.49 4.27 27.71
C GLY A 73 -19.12 3.76 27.24
N ARG A 74 -18.36 3.20 28.21
CA ARG A 74 -16.94 2.88 28.06
C ARG A 74 -16.60 1.88 26.95
N ARG A 75 -17.48 0.91 26.67
CA ARG A 75 -17.25 -0.11 25.64
C ARG A 75 -17.28 0.51 24.24
N HIS A 76 -18.35 1.23 23.93
CA HIS A 76 -18.53 1.89 22.63
C HIS A 76 -17.51 3.01 22.44
N ALA A 77 -17.11 3.73 23.49
CA ALA A 77 -16.07 4.74 23.42
C ALA A 77 -14.71 4.16 22.99
N LYS A 78 -14.33 2.97 23.49
CA LYS A 78 -13.11 2.29 23.08
C LYS A 78 -13.14 1.84 21.61
N ASP A 79 -14.27 1.29 21.17
CA ASP A 79 -14.46 0.87 19.79
C ASP A 79 -14.42 2.07 18.84
N ARG A 80 -15.12 3.15 19.17
CA ARG A 80 -15.07 4.40 18.40
C ARG A 80 -13.67 5.03 18.38
N LEU A 81 -12.95 5.00 19.52
CA LEU A 81 -11.57 5.49 19.57
C LEU A 81 -10.69 4.71 18.58
N ALA A 82 -10.74 3.38 18.62
CA ALA A 82 -9.98 2.53 17.72
C ALA A 82 -10.33 2.82 16.24
N THR A 83 -11.63 2.85 15.93
CA THR A 83 -12.14 3.17 14.59
C THR A 83 -11.70 4.56 14.12
N THR A 84 -11.84 5.58 14.99
CA THR A 84 -11.46 6.95 14.67
C THR A 84 -9.96 7.08 14.44
N LEU A 85 -9.13 6.41 15.25
CA LEU A 85 -7.67 6.39 15.08
C LEU A 85 -7.27 5.74 13.75
N ILE A 86 -7.89 4.61 13.38
CA ILE A 86 -7.61 3.93 12.10
C ILE A 86 -7.95 4.85 10.92
N TYR A 87 -9.16 5.42 10.89
CA TYR A 87 -9.56 6.31 9.80
C TYR A 87 -8.73 7.60 9.77
N SER A 88 -8.43 8.19 10.92
CA SER A 88 -7.60 9.39 10.99
C SER A 88 -6.17 9.13 10.50
N SER A 89 -5.59 8.01 10.88
CA SER A 89 -4.26 7.58 10.42
C SER A 89 -4.25 7.33 8.91
N PHE A 90 -5.28 6.68 8.39
CA PHE A 90 -5.43 6.47 6.95
C PHE A 90 -5.54 7.79 6.18
N LEU A 91 -6.39 8.71 6.62
CA LEU A 91 -6.56 10.03 5.99
C LEU A 91 -5.26 10.85 6.06
N LEU A 92 -4.58 10.80 7.21
CA LEU A 92 -3.29 11.50 7.38
C LEU A 92 -2.23 10.96 6.41
N ALA A 93 -2.16 9.66 6.21
CA ALA A 93 -1.24 9.03 5.26
C ALA A 93 -1.66 9.25 3.80
N ALA A 94 -2.96 9.22 3.49
CA ALA A 94 -3.47 9.39 2.14
C ALA A 94 -3.40 10.84 1.65
N THR A 95 -3.51 11.83 2.54
CA THR A 95 -3.52 13.26 2.17
C THR A 95 -2.27 13.69 1.41
N PRO A 96 -1.02 13.45 1.87
CA PRO A 96 0.18 13.79 1.11
C PRO A 96 0.23 13.09 -0.24
N LEU A 97 -0.19 11.83 -0.31
CA LEU A 97 -0.24 11.07 -1.54
C LEU A 97 -1.16 11.73 -2.58
N VAL A 98 -2.39 12.07 -2.18
CA VAL A 98 -3.37 12.74 -3.06
C VAL A 98 -2.87 14.11 -3.52
N LEU A 99 -2.26 14.89 -2.62
CA LEU A 99 -1.71 16.21 -2.95
C LEU A 99 -0.53 16.11 -3.93
N ILE A 100 0.37 15.16 -3.73
CA ILE A 100 1.51 14.93 -4.65
C ILE A 100 1.01 14.47 -6.01
N LEU A 101 0.14 13.45 -6.05
CA LEU A 101 -0.42 12.96 -7.30
C LEU A 101 -1.22 14.05 -8.03
N GLY A 102 -2.06 14.79 -7.32
CA GLY A 102 -2.80 15.91 -7.88
C GLY A 102 -1.87 16.99 -8.48
N THR A 103 -0.80 17.34 -7.76
CA THR A 103 0.20 18.30 -8.25
C THR A 103 0.91 17.78 -9.50
N VAL A 104 1.33 16.51 -9.49
CA VAL A 104 2.00 15.89 -10.65
C VAL A 104 1.08 15.86 -11.85
N VAL A 105 -0.18 15.46 -11.69
CA VAL A 105 -1.15 15.40 -12.78
C VAL A 105 -1.43 16.81 -13.32
N VAL A 106 -1.80 17.78 -12.47
CA VAL A 106 -2.17 19.12 -12.90
C VAL A 106 -1.01 19.87 -13.57
N LYS A 107 0.22 19.72 -13.05
CA LYS A 107 1.40 20.32 -13.66
C LYS A 107 1.89 19.54 -14.86
N GLY A 108 1.84 18.21 -14.81
CA GLY A 108 2.29 17.33 -15.88
C GLY A 108 1.45 17.45 -17.15
N LEU A 109 0.12 17.52 -17.02
CA LEU A 109 -0.78 17.68 -18.18
C LEU A 109 -0.49 18.94 -19.01
N LYS A 110 0.09 19.97 -18.41
CA LYS A 110 0.43 21.21 -19.12
C LYS A 110 1.63 21.08 -20.06
N VAL A 111 2.50 20.10 -19.82
CA VAL A 111 3.74 19.88 -20.58
C VAL A 111 3.74 18.54 -21.32
N LEU A 112 2.66 17.78 -21.20
CA LEU A 112 2.52 16.47 -21.83
C LEU A 112 2.16 16.66 -23.31
N ASP A 113 3.16 16.59 -24.16
CA ASP A 113 3.05 16.61 -25.60
C ASP A 113 3.93 15.52 -26.24
N VAL A 114 3.87 15.38 -27.58
CA VAL A 114 4.68 14.42 -28.32
C VAL A 114 6.16 14.75 -28.19
N GLY A 115 6.51 16.03 -28.13
CA GLY A 115 7.86 16.49 -27.88
C GLY A 115 8.41 15.99 -26.54
N PHE A 116 7.63 16.13 -25.47
CA PHE A 116 8.00 15.63 -24.13
C PHE A 116 8.24 14.11 -24.12
N LEU A 117 7.44 13.34 -24.85
CA LEU A 117 7.60 11.89 -24.93
C LEU A 117 8.79 11.44 -25.78
N SER A 118 9.18 12.22 -26.80
CA SER A 118 10.22 11.87 -27.77
C SER A 118 11.61 12.46 -27.48
N HIS A 119 11.69 13.46 -26.64
CA HIS A 119 12.97 14.12 -26.31
C HIS A 119 13.56 13.58 -24.99
N SER A 120 14.88 13.67 -24.88
CA SER A 120 15.61 13.31 -23.67
C SER A 120 16.08 14.56 -22.92
N MET A 121 16.43 14.40 -21.63
CA MET A 121 17.02 15.48 -20.82
C MET A 121 18.53 15.65 -21.05
N ARG A 122 19.10 15.00 -22.07
CA ARG A 122 20.54 15.09 -22.36
C ARG A 122 20.89 16.52 -22.75
N ASN A 123 21.88 17.12 -22.06
CA ASN A 123 22.35 18.49 -22.27
C ASN A 123 21.30 19.59 -22.03
N ILE A 124 20.24 19.29 -21.30
CA ILE A 124 19.23 20.26 -20.83
C ILE A 124 19.63 20.73 -19.45
N ASN A 125 19.80 22.04 -19.28
CA ASN A 125 20.03 22.71 -18.01
C ASN A 125 18.77 23.51 -17.62
N THR A 126 18.70 23.90 -16.35
CA THR A 126 17.59 24.70 -15.78
C THR A 126 17.25 25.95 -16.60
N ASN A 127 18.21 26.51 -17.36
CA ASN A 127 18.06 27.73 -18.16
C ASN A 127 17.71 27.45 -19.63
N LYS A 128 17.59 26.18 -20.05
CA LYS A 128 17.21 25.82 -21.43
C LYS A 128 15.80 25.23 -21.42
N PRO A 129 14.85 25.82 -22.13
CA PRO A 129 13.53 25.21 -22.30
C PRO A 129 13.65 23.94 -23.16
N GLY A 130 12.78 22.98 -22.88
CA GLY A 130 12.72 21.70 -23.59
C GLY A 130 13.20 20.54 -22.75
N GLY A 131 13.37 19.39 -23.38
CA GLY A 131 13.64 18.13 -22.74
C GLY A 131 12.40 17.25 -22.62
N GLY A 132 12.59 16.02 -22.21
CA GLY A 132 11.49 15.07 -22.12
C GLY A 132 11.84 13.80 -21.37
N ILE A 133 10.90 12.85 -21.36
CA ILE A 133 10.95 11.64 -20.53
C ILE A 133 11.50 10.40 -21.29
N TYR A 134 11.78 10.52 -22.59
CA TYR A 134 12.16 9.39 -23.45
C TYR A 134 13.25 8.49 -22.84
N HIS A 135 14.35 9.09 -22.38
CA HIS A 135 15.47 8.32 -21.77
C HIS A 135 15.04 7.56 -20.50
N ALA A 136 14.15 8.14 -19.69
CA ALA A 136 13.65 7.51 -18.48
C ALA A 136 12.69 6.35 -18.81
N MET A 137 11.83 6.52 -19.83
CA MET A 137 10.95 5.46 -20.30
C MET A 137 11.74 4.25 -20.83
N ILE A 138 12.69 4.49 -21.73
CA ILE A 138 13.53 3.42 -22.30
C ILE A 138 14.38 2.76 -21.20
N GLY A 139 14.98 3.56 -20.32
CA GLY A 139 15.76 3.04 -19.18
C GLY A 139 14.93 2.16 -18.25
N THR A 140 13.72 2.57 -17.94
CA THR A 140 12.79 1.77 -17.10
C THR A 140 12.40 0.47 -17.79
N ILE A 141 12.04 0.51 -19.09
CA ILE A 141 11.69 -0.70 -19.86
C ILE A 141 12.88 -1.67 -19.91
N GLN A 142 14.09 -1.17 -20.16
CA GLN A 142 15.28 -2.00 -20.17
C GLN A 142 15.57 -2.63 -18.81
N GLN A 143 15.54 -1.85 -17.74
CA GLN A 143 15.83 -2.34 -16.40
C GLN A 143 14.80 -3.37 -15.92
N VAL A 144 13.52 -3.07 -16.09
CA VAL A 144 12.42 -3.98 -15.73
C VAL A 144 12.43 -5.21 -16.64
N GLY A 145 12.69 -5.04 -17.93
CA GLY A 145 12.79 -6.14 -18.89
C GLY A 145 13.90 -7.13 -18.52
N ILE A 146 15.11 -6.64 -18.21
CA ILE A 146 16.20 -7.50 -17.74
C ILE A 146 15.84 -8.20 -16.44
N ALA A 147 15.29 -7.47 -15.48
CA ALA A 147 14.86 -8.06 -14.21
C ALA A 147 13.80 -9.14 -14.42
N ALA A 148 12.84 -8.93 -15.34
CA ALA A 148 11.82 -9.88 -15.68
C ALA A 148 12.37 -11.16 -16.35
N VAL A 149 13.26 -10.99 -17.32
CA VAL A 149 13.90 -12.12 -18.02
C VAL A 149 14.67 -13.04 -17.07
N ILE A 150 15.28 -12.47 -16.03
CA ILE A 150 16.01 -13.24 -15.01
C ILE A 150 15.06 -13.73 -13.91
N GLY A 151 14.27 -12.83 -13.33
CA GLY A 151 13.50 -13.08 -12.11
C GLY A 151 12.27 -13.97 -12.33
N ILE A 152 11.56 -13.83 -13.45
CA ILE A 152 10.35 -14.62 -13.73
C ILE A 152 10.68 -16.11 -13.89
N PRO A 153 11.62 -16.52 -14.76
CA PRO A 153 11.94 -17.94 -14.88
C PRO A 153 12.44 -18.55 -13.57
N ILE A 154 13.33 -17.86 -12.85
CA ILE A 154 13.83 -18.34 -11.56
C ILE A 154 12.66 -18.47 -10.57
N GLY A 155 11.81 -17.47 -10.45
CA GLY A 155 10.66 -17.48 -9.53
C GLY A 155 9.70 -18.64 -9.81
N ILE A 156 9.35 -18.84 -11.09
CA ILE A 156 8.46 -19.94 -11.52
C ILE A 156 9.10 -21.30 -11.20
N LEU A 157 10.36 -21.51 -11.56
CA LEU A 157 11.04 -22.79 -11.31
C LEU A 157 11.14 -23.12 -9.82
N VAL A 158 11.44 -22.11 -8.99
CA VAL A 158 11.48 -22.27 -7.53
C VAL A 158 10.09 -22.60 -6.98
N ALA A 159 9.04 -21.91 -7.45
CA ALA A 159 7.67 -22.19 -7.02
C ALA A 159 7.23 -23.61 -7.40
N ILE A 160 7.50 -24.04 -8.64
CA ILE A 160 7.22 -25.43 -9.08
C ILE A 160 7.96 -26.42 -8.19
N TYR A 161 9.24 -26.17 -7.91
CA TYR A 161 9.99 -27.03 -6.99
C TYR A 161 9.36 -27.11 -5.62
N LEU A 162 8.95 -25.98 -5.03
CA LEU A 162 8.33 -25.95 -3.70
C LEU A 162 6.99 -26.67 -3.63
N VAL A 163 6.17 -26.54 -4.67
CA VAL A 163 4.81 -27.10 -4.69
C VAL A 163 4.81 -28.58 -5.09
N GLU A 164 5.55 -28.95 -6.15
CA GLU A 164 5.48 -30.30 -6.72
C GLU A 164 6.50 -31.26 -6.09
N TYR A 165 7.69 -30.79 -5.76
CA TYR A 165 8.79 -31.66 -5.32
C TYR A 165 9.20 -31.46 -3.87
N GLY A 166 8.92 -30.29 -3.28
CA GLY A 166 9.49 -29.86 -2.02
C GLY A 166 8.71 -30.16 -0.76
N ALA A 167 7.49 -30.72 -0.85
CA ALA A 167 6.48 -30.79 0.22
C ALA A 167 6.96 -31.25 1.62
N ARG A 168 8.08 -31.99 1.76
CA ARG A 168 8.64 -32.45 3.04
C ARG A 168 10.15 -32.34 3.16
N GLY A 169 10.84 -31.74 2.18
CA GLY A 169 12.30 -31.68 2.12
C GLY A 169 12.91 -30.59 3.02
N ARG A 170 14.11 -30.84 3.55
CA ARG A 170 14.88 -29.82 4.29
C ARG A 170 15.25 -28.63 3.39
N VAL A 171 15.60 -28.91 2.12
CA VAL A 171 15.97 -27.90 1.13
C VAL A 171 14.78 -26.96 0.82
N ALA A 172 13.59 -27.52 0.59
CA ALA A 172 12.39 -26.72 0.35
C ALA A 172 12.07 -25.80 1.53
N ARG A 173 12.24 -26.30 2.76
CA ARG A 173 12.03 -25.49 3.97
C ARG A 173 13.03 -24.33 4.05
N SER A 174 14.29 -24.58 3.72
CA SER A 174 15.31 -23.52 3.68
C SER A 174 15.01 -22.49 2.60
N ILE A 175 14.64 -22.92 1.40
CA ILE A 175 14.26 -22.00 0.30
C ILE A 175 13.05 -21.14 0.71
N SER A 176 11.98 -21.76 1.24
CA SER A 176 10.81 -21.01 1.74
C SER A 176 11.20 -19.98 2.80
N PHE A 177 12.06 -20.37 3.75
CA PHE A 177 12.54 -19.44 4.76
C PHE A 177 13.28 -18.24 4.14
N PHE A 178 14.19 -18.48 3.18
CA PHE A 178 14.89 -17.38 2.50
C PHE A 178 13.94 -16.50 1.71
N ILE A 179 12.96 -17.07 1.01
CA ILE A 179 11.93 -16.31 0.29
C ILE A 179 11.13 -15.42 1.25
N ASP A 180 10.73 -15.94 2.42
CA ASP A 180 10.01 -15.17 3.43
C ASP A 180 10.86 -14.01 3.98
N VAL A 181 12.13 -14.26 4.26
CA VAL A 181 13.07 -13.22 4.70
C VAL A 181 13.23 -12.14 3.61
N MET A 182 13.43 -12.56 2.35
CA MET A 182 13.60 -11.63 1.23
C MET A 182 12.35 -10.77 0.97
N THR A 183 11.15 -11.31 1.21
CA THR A 183 9.89 -10.55 1.08
C THR A 183 9.84 -9.37 2.06
N GLY A 184 10.49 -9.49 3.22
CA GLY A 184 10.59 -8.44 4.22
C GLY A 184 11.73 -7.43 4.02
N VAL A 185 12.60 -7.62 3.01
CA VAL A 185 13.74 -6.72 2.76
C VAL A 185 13.28 -5.39 2.17
N PRO A 186 13.58 -4.24 2.80
CA PRO A 186 13.32 -2.94 2.22
C PRO A 186 14.05 -2.76 0.88
N SER A 187 13.39 -2.17 -0.11
CA SER A 187 13.96 -1.95 -1.46
C SER A 187 15.28 -1.17 -1.45
N ILE A 188 15.43 -0.23 -0.53
CA ILE A 188 16.66 0.54 -0.35
C ILE A 188 17.83 -0.39 0.03
N VAL A 189 17.58 -1.39 0.89
CA VAL A 189 18.62 -2.35 1.32
C VAL A 189 19.06 -3.21 0.14
N ALA A 190 18.13 -3.71 -0.69
CA ALA A 190 18.47 -4.46 -1.89
C ALA A 190 19.30 -3.61 -2.88
N GLY A 191 18.92 -2.35 -3.09
CA GLY A 191 19.67 -1.40 -3.92
C GLY A 191 21.09 -1.14 -3.40
N LEU A 192 21.22 -0.89 -2.09
CA LEU A 192 22.52 -0.69 -1.44
C LEU A 192 23.40 -1.96 -1.49
N PHE A 193 22.81 -3.12 -1.31
CA PHE A 193 23.53 -4.39 -1.40
C PHE A 193 24.14 -4.57 -2.78
N VAL A 194 23.35 -4.40 -3.84
CA VAL A 194 23.85 -4.52 -5.21
C VAL A 194 24.88 -3.43 -5.51
N TYR A 195 24.63 -2.19 -5.08
CA TYR A 195 25.61 -1.11 -5.26
C TYR A 195 26.94 -1.42 -4.58
N THR A 196 26.90 -1.88 -3.34
CA THR A 196 28.13 -2.22 -2.60
C THR A 196 28.83 -3.41 -3.22
N ALA A 197 28.12 -4.49 -3.51
CA ALA A 197 28.70 -5.72 -4.05
C ALA A 197 29.25 -5.53 -5.45
N PHE A 198 28.45 -4.99 -6.38
CA PHE A 198 28.84 -4.90 -7.80
C PHE A 198 29.68 -3.66 -8.12
N VAL A 199 29.27 -2.49 -7.62
CA VAL A 199 29.95 -1.24 -7.98
C VAL A 199 31.17 -1.00 -7.12
N LEU A 200 31.05 -1.08 -5.79
CA LEU A 200 32.17 -0.75 -4.90
C LEU A 200 33.17 -1.89 -4.75
N THR A 201 32.72 -3.16 -4.63
CA THR A 201 33.62 -4.29 -4.37
C THR A 201 34.17 -4.91 -5.65
N LEU A 202 33.30 -5.13 -6.67
CA LEU A 202 33.72 -5.73 -7.94
C LEU A 202 34.19 -4.71 -8.96
N GLY A 203 34.04 -3.40 -8.70
CA GLY A 203 34.55 -2.33 -9.57
C GLY A 203 33.75 -2.12 -10.87
N PHE A 204 32.52 -2.64 -10.96
CA PHE A 204 31.68 -2.38 -12.12
C PHE A 204 31.21 -0.93 -12.16
N GLU A 205 31.00 -0.41 -13.36
CA GLU A 205 30.42 0.92 -13.52
C GLU A 205 28.95 0.98 -13.04
N ARG A 206 28.53 2.16 -12.58
CA ARG A 206 27.11 2.45 -12.29
C ARG A 206 26.31 2.31 -13.58
N SER A 207 25.47 1.30 -13.66
CA SER A 207 24.73 0.97 -14.88
C SER A 207 23.30 0.59 -14.62
N GLY A 208 22.46 0.65 -15.64
CA GLY A 208 21.09 0.12 -15.61
C GLY A 208 21.06 -1.38 -15.33
N PHE A 209 22.11 -2.13 -15.70
CA PHE A 209 22.25 -3.54 -15.39
C PHE A 209 22.37 -3.80 -13.89
N ALA A 210 23.19 -3.05 -13.17
CA ALA A 210 23.26 -3.15 -11.70
C ALA A 210 21.91 -2.84 -11.04
N ALA A 211 21.19 -1.83 -11.55
CA ALA A 211 19.83 -1.54 -11.09
C ALA A 211 18.86 -2.71 -11.39
N SER A 212 18.97 -3.35 -12.55
CA SER A 212 18.17 -4.53 -12.91
C SER A 212 18.39 -5.71 -11.96
N LEU A 213 19.63 -5.93 -11.50
CA LEU A 213 19.92 -6.97 -10.50
C LEU A 213 19.26 -6.69 -9.15
N ALA A 214 19.25 -5.43 -8.71
CA ALA A 214 18.54 -5.06 -7.49
C ALA A 214 17.02 -5.29 -7.62
N LEU A 215 16.44 -4.94 -8.77
CA LEU A 215 15.03 -5.24 -9.08
C LEU A 215 14.77 -6.74 -9.14
N THR A 216 15.68 -7.54 -9.70
CA THR A 216 15.57 -9.00 -9.75
C THR A 216 15.50 -9.60 -8.35
N ILE A 217 16.37 -9.17 -7.43
CA ILE A 217 16.37 -9.63 -6.03
C ILE A 217 15.01 -9.39 -5.37
N LEU A 218 14.41 -8.23 -5.61
CA LEU A 218 13.09 -7.89 -5.06
C LEU A 218 11.94 -8.65 -5.74
N MET A 219 12.08 -8.95 -7.03
CA MET A 219 11.05 -9.57 -7.84
C MET A 219 10.92 -11.07 -7.59
N ILE A 220 12.05 -11.78 -7.37
CA ILE A 220 12.06 -13.24 -7.18
C ILE A 220 11.09 -13.69 -6.08
N PRO A 221 11.14 -13.18 -4.83
CA PRO A 221 10.24 -13.65 -3.78
C PRO A 221 8.77 -13.40 -4.10
N ILE A 222 8.44 -12.29 -4.74
CA ILE A 222 7.06 -11.97 -5.15
C ILE A 222 6.60 -12.97 -6.21
N MET A 223 7.44 -13.26 -7.21
CA MET A 223 7.13 -14.22 -8.26
C MET A 223 6.97 -15.63 -7.71
N VAL A 224 7.83 -16.05 -6.78
CA VAL A 224 7.73 -17.36 -6.12
C VAL A 224 6.39 -17.48 -5.40
N ARG A 225 6.03 -16.53 -4.55
CA ARG A 225 4.80 -16.58 -3.75
C ARG A 225 3.54 -16.53 -4.61
N SER A 226 3.48 -15.62 -5.58
CA SER A 226 2.34 -15.53 -6.49
C SER A 226 2.16 -16.82 -7.31
N THR A 227 3.26 -17.38 -7.82
CA THR A 227 3.22 -18.63 -8.59
C THR A 227 2.86 -19.82 -7.70
N GLU A 228 3.39 -19.89 -6.47
CA GLU A 228 3.05 -20.91 -5.49
C GLU A 228 1.54 -20.91 -5.16
N GLU A 229 0.97 -19.73 -4.91
CA GLU A 229 -0.47 -19.57 -4.66
C GLU A 229 -1.31 -20.04 -5.86
N MET A 230 -0.92 -19.64 -7.06
CA MET A 230 -1.62 -20.06 -8.29
C MET A 230 -1.53 -21.57 -8.53
N LEU A 231 -0.37 -22.17 -8.30
CA LEU A 231 -0.20 -23.62 -8.44
C LEU A 231 -1.02 -24.39 -7.40
N ARG A 232 -1.18 -23.88 -6.20
CA ARG A 232 -1.99 -24.53 -5.14
C ARG A 232 -3.49 -24.52 -5.44
N LEU A 233 -3.98 -23.62 -6.29
CA LEU A 233 -5.38 -23.60 -6.73
C LEU A 233 -5.72 -24.74 -7.70
N VAL A 234 -4.74 -25.40 -8.31
CA VAL A 234 -4.96 -26.52 -9.24
C VAL A 234 -5.35 -27.77 -8.44
N PRO A 235 -6.55 -28.36 -8.67
CA PRO A 235 -6.98 -29.58 -8.02
C PRO A 235 -6.03 -30.77 -8.28
N ASN A 236 -5.86 -31.63 -7.28
CA ASN A 236 -4.96 -32.79 -7.37
C ASN A 236 -5.33 -33.74 -8.53
N GLU A 237 -6.62 -33.89 -8.82
CA GLU A 237 -7.12 -34.71 -9.95
C GLU A 237 -6.55 -34.28 -11.30
N LEU A 238 -6.43 -32.96 -11.54
CA LEU A 238 -5.83 -32.42 -12.77
C LEU A 238 -4.31 -32.62 -12.80
N ARG A 239 -3.65 -32.60 -11.65
CA ARG A 239 -2.21 -32.85 -11.52
C ARG A 239 -1.88 -34.31 -11.82
N GLU A 240 -2.65 -35.25 -11.25
CA GLU A 240 -2.50 -36.68 -11.49
C GLU A 240 -2.76 -37.01 -12.96
N SER A 241 -3.79 -36.45 -13.57
CA SER A 241 -4.10 -36.63 -14.99
C SER A 241 -2.98 -36.12 -15.91
N ALA A 242 -2.27 -35.06 -15.54
CA ALA A 242 -1.13 -34.57 -16.32
C ALA A 242 0.11 -35.47 -16.20
N LEU A 243 0.28 -36.15 -15.06
CA LEU A 243 1.37 -37.11 -14.82
C LEU A 243 1.08 -38.48 -15.50
N ASP A 244 -0.16 -38.92 -15.49
CA ASP A 244 -0.60 -40.18 -16.09
C ASP A 244 -0.46 -40.22 -17.64
N ARG A 245 -0.56 -39.04 -18.29
CA ARG A 245 -0.30 -38.92 -19.73
C ARG A 245 1.13 -39.30 -20.14
N LYS A 246 2.10 -39.35 -19.21
CA LYS A 246 3.47 -39.77 -19.44
C LYS A 246 3.64 -41.31 -19.44
N SER A 247 2.66 -42.05 -18.98
CA SER A 247 2.72 -43.52 -18.91
C SER A 247 2.12 -44.23 -20.15
N VAL A 248 1.64 -43.46 -21.14
CA VAL A 248 0.99 -43.99 -22.38
C VAL A 248 1.81 -43.66 -23.64
N VAL A 249 3.16 -43.70 -23.54
CA VAL A 249 4.06 -43.71 -24.71
C VAL A 249 5.07 -44.83 -24.55
#